data_bb301eed8ce791424ae286e862c8045b
#
_entry.id   bb301eed8ce791424ae286e862c8045b
#
_cell.length_a   1.000
_cell.length_b   1.000
_cell.length_c   1.000
_cell.angle_alpha   90.00
_cell.angle_beta   90.00
_cell.angle_gamma   90.00
#
_symmetry.space_group_name_H-M   'P 1'
#
loop_
_entity.id
_entity.type
_entity.pdbx_description
1 polymer ?
#
loop_
_entity_poly.entity_id
_entity_poly.type
_entity_poly.pdbx_seq_one_letter_code
_entity_poly.pdbx_strand_id
1 'polypeptide(L)'
;MNVWPDNCVGSHKRIIFRVTNIKTMKASSNPSGANESSRREFIKNTGKVTAAGALAGVALPNVHAQGSETVQVALIGCGGRGTGAAANALSVSNGPTKMVAMADVFQYRLDGSFNTLNKRFKDQMEVPPDRKFIGFDGYKHAIDSLNKGDVAIFTTPLAFRWVHFKYAIEKGVNVFMEKP
;
A
#
# COMPACT_ATOMS: atom_id res chain seq x y z
N MET A 1 -52.71 -5.84 7.36
CA MET A 1 -53.06 -4.53 6.79
C MET A 1 -52.10 -3.52 7.38
N ASN A 2 -50.98 -3.30 6.75
CA ASN A 2 -50.06 -2.25 7.13
C ASN A 2 -49.89 -1.30 5.94
N VAL A 3 -50.45 -0.13 6.08
CA VAL A 3 -50.49 0.97 5.11
C VAL A 3 -49.18 1.73 5.24
N TRP A 4 -48.39 1.75 4.17
CA TRP A 4 -47.24 2.67 4.03
C TRP A 4 -47.74 4.03 3.54
N PRO A 5 -47.32 5.15 4.10
CA PRO A 5 -47.68 6.45 3.53
C PRO A 5 -46.81 6.78 2.31
N ASP A 6 -47.49 6.93 1.18
CA ASP A 6 -46.95 7.60 0.00
C ASP A 6 -46.80 9.08 0.29
N ASN A 7 -45.58 9.61 0.27
CA ASN A 7 -45.28 10.99 -0.07
C ASN A 7 -43.77 11.27 0.09
N CYS A 8 -43.04 11.10 -0.99
CA CYS A 8 -41.81 11.82 -1.22
C CYS A 8 -41.66 12.12 -2.73
N VAL A 9 -42.48 13.06 -3.20
CA VAL A 9 -42.20 13.75 -4.47
C VAL A 9 -41.18 14.83 -4.17
N GLY A 10 -39.92 14.50 -4.23
CA GLY A 10 -38.78 15.40 -4.10
C GLY A 10 -38.35 15.93 -5.45
N SER A 11 -38.62 17.19 -5.65
CA SER A 11 -38.20 18.08 -6.74
C SER A 11 -36.80 17.80 -7.26
N HIS A 12 -36.70 17.37 -8.53
CA HIS A 12 -35.45 17.30 -9.29
C HIS A 12 -34.97 18.71 -9.60
N LYS A 13 -34.11 19.29 -8.76
CA LYS A 13 -33.33 20.48 -9.17
C LYS A 13 -32.21 20.00 -10.11
N ARG A 14 -32.43 20.20 -11.39
CA ARG A 14 -31.36 20.11 -12.40
C ARG A 14 -30.31 21.17 -12.09
N ILE A 15 -29.14 20.72 -11.67
CA ILE A 15 -27.97 21.59 -11.59
C ILE A 15 -27.44 21.76 -13.02
N ILE A 16 -27.75 22.89 -13.62
CA ILE A 16 -27.20 23.28 -14.91
C ILE A 16 -25.83 23.87 -14.64
N PHE A 17 -24.76 23.11 -14.94
CA PHE A 17 -23.42 23.65 -15.01
C PHE A 17 -23.32 24.59 -16.22
N ARG A 18 -23.32 25.88 -15.94
CA ARG A 18 -23.04 26.92 -16.92
C ARG A 18 -21.56 26.93 -17.23
N VAL A 19 -21.17 26.32 -18.36
CA VAL A 19 -19.81 26.41 -18.88
C VAL A 19 -19.64 27.83 -19.42
N THR A 20 -19.01 28.70 -18.66
CA THR A 20 -18.63 30.02 -19.09
C THR A 20 -17.24 30.01 -19.72
N ASN A 21 -17.19 30.39 -20.97
CA ASN A 21 -16.04 30.91 -21.72
C ASN A 21 -14.80 30.02 -21.86
N ILE A 22 -14.84 29.18 -22.89
CA ILE A 22 -13.62 28.75 -23.56
C ILE A 22 -13.21 29.92 -24.48
N LYS A 23 -12.23 30.70 -24.04
CA LYS A 23 -11.56 31.70 -24.85
C LYS A 23 -10.74 30.97 -25.92
N THR A 24 -11.20 30.99 -27.15
CA THR A 24 -10.47 30.49 -28.31
C THR A 24 -9.13 31.21 -28.39
N MET A 25 -8.05 30.53 -28.07
CA MET A 25 -6.70 31.01 -28.35
C MET A 25 -6.45 30.86 -29.86
N LYS A 26 -6.31 31.98 -30.53
CA LYS A 26 -5.88 32.11 -31.90
C LYS A 26 -4.53 31.45 -32.08
N ALA A 27 -4.42 30.53 -33.03
CA ALA A 27 -3.16 29.92 -33.44
C ALA A 27 -2.20 30.99 -33.90
N SER A 28 -1.14 31.20 -33.16
CA SER A 28 -0.01 32.03 -33.60
C SER A 28 0.88 31.17 -34.50
N SER A 29 1.09 31.64 -35.71
CA SER A 29 2.01 31.07 -36.68
C SER A 29 3.40 30.94 -36.13
N ASN A 30 3.93 29.73 -36.14
CA ASN A 30 5.29 29.38 -35.74
C ASN A 30 6.29 29.98 -36.74
N PRO A 31 7.30 30.73 -36.30
CA PRO A 31 8.47 30.96 -37.14
C PRO A 31 9.34 29.71 -37.15
N SER A 32 9.53 29.19 -38.36
CA SER A 32 10.48 28.16 -38.72
C SER A 32 11.89 28.55 -38.24
N GLY A 33 12.51 27.67 -37.41
CA GLY A 33 13.90 27.85 -37.04
C GLY A 33 14.31 27.23 -35.70
N ALA A 34 13.70 26.12 -35.27
CA ALA A 34 14.24 25.34 -34.16
C ALA A 34 14.99 24.12 -34.73
N ASN A 35 16.30 24.14 -34.60
CA ASN A 35 17.20 23.01 -34.85
C ASN A 35 16.61 21.77 -34.14
N GLU A 36 16.05 20.82 -34.89
CA GLU A 36 15.72 19.49 -34.38
C GLU A 36 17.04 18.79 -34.03
N SER A 37 17.45 18.88 -32.76
CA SER A 37 18.58 18.10 -32.30
C SER A 37 18.20 16.63 -32.42
N SER A 38 18.82 15.94 -33.36
CA SER A 38 18.66 14.51 -33.58
C SER A 38 18.92 13.77 -32.26
N ARG A 39 18.14 12.68 -31.99
CA ARG A 39 18.36 11.77 -30.85
C ARG A 39 19.84 11.39 -30.69
N ARG A 40 20.58 11.31 -31.79
CA ARG A 40 22.01 11.01 -31.84
C ARG A 40 22.86 12.16 -31.30
N GLU A 41 22.44 13.40 -31.50
CA GLU A 41 23.13 14.60 -31.00
C GLU A 41 22.85 14.82 -29.52
N PHE A 42 21.62 14.53 -29.06
CA PHE A 42 21.26 14.50 -27.65
C PHE A 42 22.11 13.49 -26.87
N ILE A 43 22.26 12.26 -27.38
CA ILE A 43 23.06 11.20 -26.74
C ILE A 43 24.55 11.60 -26.74
N LYS A 44 25.10 12.21 -27.81
CA LYS A 44 26.49 12.68 -27.87
C LYS A 44 26.77 13.83 -26.91
N ASN A 45 25.80 14.74 -26.73
CA ASN A 45 25.96 15.88 -25.84
C ASN A 45 25.77 15.47 -24.36
N THR A 46 24.87 14.56 -24.07
CA THR A 46 24.70 13.99 -22.73
C THR A 46 25.96 13.24 -22.30
N GLY A 47 26.61 12.49 -23.20
CA GLY A 47 27.85 11.78 -22.91
C GLY A 47 29.07 12.69 -22.65
N LYS A 48 29.06 13.92 -23.13
CA LYS A 48 30.16 14.89 -22.89
C LYS A 48 30.01 15.66 -21.57
N VAL A 49 28.78 15.83 -21.08
CA VAL A 49 28.50 16.53 -19.80
C VAL A 49 28.74 15.61 -18.59
N THR A 50 28.58 14.29 -18.77
CA THR A 50 28.80 13.32 -17.69
C THR A 50 30.25 13.01 -17.36
N ALA A 51 31.19 13.44 -18.18
CA ALA A 51 32.63 13.12 -17.96
C ALA A 51 33.40 14.15 -17.12
N ALA A 52 32.88 15.32 -16.83
CA ALA A 52 33.72 16.40 -16.27
C ALA A 52 33.18 17.14 -15.03
N GLY A 53 32.01 16.79 -14.45
CA GLY A 53 31.51 17.65 -13.37
C GLY A 53 30.46 17.15 -12.43
N ALA A 54 29.90 15.98 -12.61
CA ALA A 54 28.67 15.58 -11.91
C ALA A 54 28.86 14.64 -10.70
N LEU A 55 30.07 14.37 -10.26
CA LEU A 55 30.29 13.53 -9.07
C LEU A 55 30.61 14.33 -7.79
N ALA A 56 30.69 15.66 -7.87
CA ALA A 56 30.85 16.48 -6.68
C ALA A 56 29.51 17.12 -6.29
N GLY A 57 28.73 16.45 -5.43
CA GLY A 57 27.68 17.11 -4.68
C GLY A 57 26.24 16.72 -4.96
N VAL A 58 25.94 15.72 -5.78
CA VAL A 58 24.61 15.10 -5.72
C VAL A 58 24.65 14.03 -4.63
N ALA A 59 24.33 14.44 -3.40
CA ALA A 59 23.87 13.48 -2.41
C ALA A 59 22.58 12.88 -2.97
N LEU A 60 22.69 11.74 -3.65
CA LEU A 60 21.51 10.93 -3.93
C LEU A 60 20.91 10.60 -2.57
N PRO A 61 19.72 11.06 -2.24
CA PRO A 61 19.08 10.60 -1.03
C PRO A 61 19.03 9.09 -1.15
N ASN A 62 19.69 8.40 -0.23
CA ASN A 62 19.61 6.95 -0.12
C ASN A 62 18.15 6.60 0.11
N VAL A 63 17.44 6.33 -0.96
CA VAL A 63 16.00 6.02 -0.95
C VAL A 63 15.71 4.75 -0.16
N HIS A 64 16.76 3.99 0.24
CA HIS A 64 16.62 2.74 0.98
C HIS A 64 17.54 2.58 2.20
N ALA A 65 18.15 3.64 2.72
CA ALA A 65 19.20 3.50 3.74
C ALA A 65 18.76 3.80 5.19
N GLN A 66 17.49 3.82 5.51
CA GLN A 66 17.00 3.98 6.89
C GLN A 66 15.89 2.98 7.27
N GLY A 67 16.00 1.76 6.81
CA GLY A 67 15.20 0.65 7.31
C GLY A 67 16.10 -0.54 7.60
N SER A 68 15.80 -1.33 8.62
CA SER A 68 16.38 -2.67 8.72
C SER A 68 16.14 -3.36 7.38
N GLU A 69 17.12 -4.08 6.86
CA GLU A 69 16.97 -4.87 5.62
C GLU A 69 15.84 -5.92 5.73
N THR A 70 15.37 -6.17 6.95
CA THR A 70 14.31 -7.13 7.28
C THR A 70 12.94 -6.48 7.17
N VAL A 71 12.11 -6.99 6.29
CA VAL A 71 10.70 -6.58 6.15
C VAL A 71 9.88 -7.24 7.26
N GLN A 72 9.26 -6.44 8.12
CA GLN A 72 8.33 -6.93 9.13
C GLN A 72 6.93 -7.06 8.55
N VAL A 73 6.25 -8.13 8.94
CA VAL A 73 4.91 -8.45 8.43
C VAL A 73 3.94 -8.63 9.59
N ALA A 74 2.75 -8.04 9.48
CA ALA A 74 1.62 -8.33 10.36
C ALA A 74 0.49 -9.00 9.58
N LEU A 75 -0.11 -10.05 10.16
CA LEU A 75 -1.26 -10.75 9.59
C LEU A 75 -2.55 -10.31 10.27
N ILE A 76 -3.48 -9.74 9.51
CA ILE A 76 -4.82 -9.37 9.96
C ILE A 76 -5.86 -10.25 9.27
N GLY A 77 -6.44 -11.17 10.05
CA GLY A 77 -7.28 -12.26 9.59
C GLY A 77 -6.53 -13.59 9.49
N CYS A 78 -6.62 -14.41 10.55
CA CYS A 78 -5.84 -15.65 10.71
C CYS A 78 -6.60 -16.90 10.25
N GLY A 79 -7.49 -16.76 9.26
CA GLY A 79 -8.14 -17.91 8.62
C GLY A 79 -7.19 -18.68 7.70
N GLY A 80 -7.70 -19.73 7.06
CA GLY A 80 -6.89 -20.56 6.13
C GLY A 80 -6.24 -19.74 5.03
N ARG A 81 -6.95 -18.75 4.47
CA ARG A 81 -6.42 -17.87 3.43
C ARG A 81 -5.31 -16.96 3.95
N GLY A 82 -5.49 -16.39 5.16
CA GLY A 82 -4.48 -15.56 5.82
C GLY A 82 -3.22 -16.36 6.14
N THR A 83 -3.37 -17.56 6.70
CA THR A 83 -2.25 -18.45 6.96
C THR A 83 -1.46 -18.77 5.69
N GLY A 84 -2.16 -19.04 4.57
CA GLY A 84 -1.53 -19.27 3.27
C GLY A 84 -0.80 -18.05 2.73
N ALA A 85 -1.40 -16.85 2.80
CA ALA A 85 -0.77 -15.61 2.37
C ALA A 85 0.48 -15.27 3.19
N ALA A 86 0.40 -15.46 4.50
CA ALA A 86 1.55 -15.30 5.41
C ALA A 86 2.67 -16.30 5.09
N ALA A 87 2.33 -17.57 4.85
CA ALA A 87 3.29 -18.59 4.46
C ALA A 87 4.00 -18.23 3.14
N ASN A 88 3.28 -17.69 2.16
CA ASN A 88 3.86 -17.24 0.90
C ASN A 88 4.82 -16.06 1.14
N ALA A 89 4.44 -15.08 1.95
CA ALA A 89 5.30 -13.95 2.29
C ALA A 89 6.58 -14.38 2.98
N LEU A 90 6.50 -15.32 3.93
CA LEU A 90 7.67 -15.87 4.63
C LEU A 90 8.53 -16.81 3.76
N SER A 91 8.02 -17.29 2.64
CA SER A 91 8.77 -18.16 1.71
C SER A 91 9.59 -17.37 0.68
N VAL A 92 9.53 -16.05 0.67
CA VAL A 92 10.27 -15.21 -0.29
C VAL A 92 11.77 -15.26 0.02
N SER A 93 12.58 -15.50 -1.01
CA SER A 93 14.04 -15.59 -0.89
C SER A 93 14.79 -14.29 -1.15
N ASN A 94 14.09 -13.25 -1.63
CA ASN A 94 14.72 -11.99 -2.07
C ASN A 94 15.05 -11.01 -0.93
N GLY A 95 14.89 -11.39 0.31
CA GLY A 95 15.20 -10.59 1.47
C GLY A 95 14.68 -11.21 2.76
N PRO A 96 15.23 -10.83 3.91
CA PRO A 96 14.76 -11.34 5.18
C PRO A 96 13.37 -10.79 5.50
N THR A 97 12.43 -11.69 5.79
CA THR A 97 11.05 -11.35 6.16
C THR A 97 10.74 -11.97 7.51
N LYS A 98 10.09 -11.23 8.41
CA LYS A 98 9.69 -11.69 9.74
C LYS A 98 8.23 -11.37 10.03
N MET A 99 7.50 -12.34 10.58
CA MET A 99 6.17 -12.12 11.13
C MET A 99 6.30 -11.58 12.56
N VAL A 100 5.77 -10.39 12.82
CA VAL A 100 5.94 -9.71 14.12
C VAL A 100 4.65 -9.50 14.89
N ALA A 101 3.49 -9.55 14.23
CA ALA A 101 2.19 -9.39 14.87
C ALA A 101 1.10 -10.17 14.13
N MET A 102 0.09 -10.61 14.87
CA MET A 102 -1.09 -11.29 14.32
C MET A 102 -2.36 -10.78 14.98
N ALA A 103 -3.44 -10.64 14.19
CA ALA A 103 -4.75 -10.21 14.69
C ALA A 103 -5.89 -11.01 14.07
N ASP A 104 -6.84 -11.43 14.89
CA ASP A 104 -8.11 -12.03 14.45
C ASP A 104 -9.20 -11.74 15.50
N VAL A 105 -10.45 -11.86 15.12
CA VAL A 105 -11.57 -11.74 16.04
C VAL A 105 -11.70 -13.01 16.91
N PHE A 106 -11.25 -14.16 16.38
CA PHE A 106 -11.38 -15.46 17.02
C PHE A 106 -10.02 -16.02 17.48
N GLN A 107 -9.87 -16.26 18.79
CA GLN A 107 -8.67 -16.81 19.40
C GLN A 107 -8.21 -18.11 18.71
N TYR A 108 -9.14 -19.07 18.49
CA TYR A 108 -8.81 -20.36 17.91
C TYR A 108 -8.21 -20.28 16.49
N ARG A 109 -8.62 -19.27 15.70
CA ARG A 109 -8.06 -19.02 14.37
C ARG A 109 -6.66 -18.48 14.45
N LEU A 110 -6.44 -17.51 15.35
CA LEU A 110 -5.12 -16.94 15.58
C LEU A 110 -4.14 -18.02 16.03
N ASP A 111 -4.50 -18.82 17.04
CA ASP A 111 -3.65 -19.86 17.57
C ASP A 111 -3.38 -20.97 16.54
N GLY A 112 -4.39 -21.39 15.78
CA GLY A 112 -4.23 -22.37 14.70
C GLY A 112 -3.28 -21.89 13.60
N SER A 113 -3.41 -20.63 13.19
CA SER A 113 -2.53 -20.00 12.21
C SER A 113 -1.12 -19.86 12.75
N PHE A 114 -0.96 -19.33 13.96
CA PHE A 114 0.34 -19.19 14.61
C PHE A 114 1.07 -20.54 14.70
N ASN A 115 0.40 -21.58 15.20
CA ASN A 115 1.00 -22.90 15.33
C ASN A 115 1.43 -23.49 13.98
N THR A 116 0.63 -23.26 12.94
CA THR A 116 0.93 -23.74 11.59
C THR A 116 2.15 -23.04 11.00
N LEU A 117 2.21 -21.70 11.12
CA LEU A 117 3.32 -20.89 10.63
C LEU A 117 4.60 -21.15 11.43
N ASN A 118 4.50 -21.23 12.76
CA ASN A 118 5.65 -21.44 13.62
C ASN A 118 6.31 -22.81 13.43
N LYS A 119 5.54 -23.84 13.07
CA LYS A 119 6.12 -25.16 12.72
C LYS A 119 6.99 -25.10 11.46
N ARG A 120 6.63 -24.25 10.51
CA ARG A 120 7.28 -24.19 9.18
C ARG A 120 8.36 -23.09 9.10
N PHE A 121 8.16 -21.98 9.80
CA PHE A 121 8.98 -20.77 9.67
C PHE A 121 9.49 -20.29 11.05
N LYS A 122 9.93 -21.19 11.90
CA LYS A 122 10.28 -20.92 13.30
C LYS A 122 11.20 -19.71 13.47
N ASP A 123 12.21 -19.59 12.62
CA ASP A 123 13.24 -18.54 12.70
C ASP A 123 12.75 -17.17 12.21
N GLN A 124 11.61 -17.14 11.51
CA GLN A 124 10.98 -15.92 10.98
C GLN A 124 9.74 -15.51 11.79
N MET A 125 9.33 -16.32 12.78
CA MET A 125 8.15 -16.06 13.62
C MET A 125 8.57 -15.35 14.91
N GLU A 126 8.54 -14.03 14.91
CA GLU A 126 8.81 -13.16 16.06
C GLU A 126 7.50 -12.54 16.59
N VAL A 127 6.51 -13.38 16.87
CA VAL A 127 5.20 -12.96 17.39
C VAL A 127 5.10 -13.34 18.87
N PRO A 128 5.50 -12.47 19.78
CA PRO A 128 5.37 -12.71 21.21
C PRO A 128 3.88 -12.66 21.64
N PRO A 129 3.53 -13.16 22.82
CA PRO A 129 2.13 -13.23 23.28
C PRO A 129 1.40 -11.87 23.29
N ASP A 130 2.09 -10.80 23.60
CA ASP A 130 1.58 -9.41 23.63
C ASP A 130 1.34 -8.81 22.24
N ARG A 131 1.80 -9.48 21.15
CA ARG A 131 1.53 -9.10 19.77
C ARG A 131 0.54 -10.04 19.05
N LYS A 132 -0.22 -10.79 19.83
CA LYS A 132 -1.36 -11.60 19.39
C LYS A 132 -2.65 -10.91 19.82
N PHE A 133 -3.24 -10.17 18.89
CA PHE A 133 -4.37 -9.27 19.19
C PHE A 133 -5.70 -9.93 18.84
N ILE A 134 -6.63 -9.91 19.78
CA ILE A 134 -7.98 -10.46 19.61
C ILE A 134 -9.01 -9.35 19.62
N GLY A 135 -10.03 -9.48 18.77
CA GLY A 135 -11.14 -8.56 18.70
C GLY A 135 -11.10 -7.63 17.49
N PHE A 136 -12.14 -6.79 17.39
CA PHE A 136 -12.33 -5.93 16.22
C PHE A 136 -11.30 -4.81 16.10
N ASP A 137 -10.72 -4.35 17.20
CA ASP A 137 -9.66 -3.34 17.20
C ASP A 137 -8.25 -3.92 17.10
N GLY A 138 -8.12 -5.26 17.13
CA GLY A 138 -6.84 -5.96 17.06
C GLY A 138 -5.99 -5.56 15.85
N TYR A 139 -6.62 -5.19 14.72
CA TYR A 139 -5.91 -4.73 13.53
C TYR A 139 -5.09 -3.44 13.78
N LYS A 140 -5.58 -2.52 14.62
CA LYS A 140 -4.87 -1.28 14.95
C LYS A 140 -3.56 -1.60 15.67
N HIS A 141 -3.63 -2.43 16.69
CA HIS A 141 -2.46 -2.84 17.47
C HIS A 141 -1.45 -3.62 16.63
N ALA A 142 -1.94 -4.48 15.72
CA ALA A 142 -1.07 -5.21 14.81
C ALA A 142 -0.36 -4.28 13.81
N ILE A 143 -1.05 -3.26 13.27
CA ILE A 143 -0.47 -2.26 12.38
C ILE A 143 0.48 -1.34 13.16
N ASP A 144 0.15 -0.94 14.39
CA ASP A 144 1.00 -0.10 15.25
C ASP A 144 2.29 -0.82 15.69
N SER A 145 2.34 -2.15 15.54
CA SER A 145 3.56 -2.95 15.76
C SER A 145 4.55 -2.91 14.60
N LEU A 146 4.17 -2.29 13.48
CA LEU A 146 4.97 -2.17 12.26
C LEU A 146 5.62 -0.79 12.14
N ASN A 147 6.74 -0.73 11.44
CA ASN A 147 7.38 0.52 11.04
C ASN A 147 6.87 0.98 9.67
N LYS A 148 7.16 2.23 9.32
CA LYS A 148 6.91 2.73 7.96
C LYS A 148 7.70 1.89 6.94
N GLY A 149 7.00 1.46 5.90
CA GLY A 149 7.59 0.60 4.86
C GLY A 149 7.41 -0.89 5.09
N ASP A 150 7.05 -1.33 6.29
CA ASP A 150 6.68 -2.72 6.58
C ASP A 150 5.34 -3.11 5.93
N VAL A 151 4.91 -4.35 6.04
CA VAL A 151 3.76 -4.89 5.29
C VAL A 151 2.68 -5.43 6.22
N ALA A 152 1.44 -4.97 6.03
CA ALA A 152 0.24 -5.56 6.63
C ALA A 152 -0.49 -6.44 5.60
N ILE A 153 -0.76 -7.70 5.95
CA ILE A 153 -1.53 -8.65 5.13
C ILE A 153 -2.98 -8.66 5.62
N PHE A 154 -3.92 -8.28 4.74
CA PHE A 154 -5.36 -8.27 5.04
C PHE A 154 -6.09 -9.41 4.34
N THR A 155 -6.65 -10.30 5.13
CA THR A 155 -7.48 -11.42 4.68
C THR A 155 -8.84 -11.47 5.39
N THR A 156 -9.21 -10.37 6.02
CA THR A 156 -10.51 -10.16 6.65
C THR A 156 -11.63 -10.04 5.61
N PRO A 157 -12.91 -10.22 5.98
CA PRO A 157 -14.04 -9.99 5.08
C PRO A 157 -14.04 -8.57 4.51
N LEU A 158 -14.54 -8.40 3.28
CA LEU A 158 -14.51 -7.13 2.53
C LEU A 158 -15.08 -5.94 3.31
N ALA A 159 -16.14 -6.17 4.10
CA ALA A 159 -16.80 -5.13 4.86
C ALA A 159 -15.88 -4.37 5.83
N PHE A 160 -14.78 -5.01 6.27
CA PHE A 160 -13.83 -4.41 7.22
C PHE A 160 -12.56 -3.86 6.54
N ARG A 161 -12.25 -4.30 5.32
CA ARG A 161 -10.96 -4.01 4.67
C ARG A 161 -10.72 -2.53 4.44
N TRP A 162 -11.72 -1.76 4.08
CA TRP A 162 -11.55 -0.33 3.82
C TRP A 162 -11.08 0.44 5.08
N VAL A 163 -11.61 0.05 6.25
CA VAL A 163 -11.21 0.65 7.54
C VAL A 163 -9.76 0.29 7.87
N HIS A 164 -9.40 -0.98 7.71
CA HIS A 164 -8.04 -1.48 7.95
C HIS A 164 -7.05 -0.83 6.99
N PHE A 165 -7.41 -0.76 5.70
CA PHE A 165 -6.58 -0.13 4.66
C PHE A 165 -6.31 1.33 4.96
N LYS A 166 -7.37 2.12 5.25
CA LYS A 166 -7.23 3.53 5.60
C LYS A 166 -6.23 3.71 6.75
N TYR A 167 -6.39 2.94 7.82
CA TYR A 167 -5.52 3.03 8.99
C TYR A 167 -4.05 2.69 8.66
N ALA A 168 -3.81 1.64 7.87
CA ALA A 168 -2.45 1.25 7.46
C ALA A 168 -1.76 2.33 6.61
N ILE A 169 -2.49 2.95 5.67
CA ILE A 169 -1.95 4.03 4.84
C ILE A 169 -1.63 5.28 5.68
N GLU A 170 -2.48 5.63 6.64
CA GLU A 170 -2.23 6.74 7.57
C GLU A 170 -0.95 6.52 8.41
N LYS A 171 -0.62 5.26 8.71
CA LYS A 171 0.62 4.87 9.41
C LYS A 171 1.84 4.72 8.49
N GLY A 172 1.65 4.80 7.17
CA GLY A 172 2.73 4.63 6.18
C GLY A 172 3.18 3.17 6.01
N VAL A 173 2.31 2.22 6.33
CA VAL A 173 2.52 0.78 6.18
C VAL A 173 2.04 0.34 4.80
N ASN A 174 2.82 -0.51 4.12
CA ASN A 174 2.41 -1.14 2.87
C ASN A 174 1.34 -2.20 3.13
N VAL A 175 0.45 -2.39 2.16
CA VAL A 175 -0.67 -3.32 2.32
C VAL A 175 -0.67 -4.37 1.21
N PHE A 176 -0.70 -5.63 1.60
CA PHE A 176 -1.13 -6.72 0.75
C PHE A 176 -2.57 -7.10 1.12
N MET A 177 -3.45 -7.03 0.15
CA MET A 177 -4.87 -7.31 0.35
C MET A 177 -5.30 -8.45 -0.54
N GLU A 178 -5.79 -9.53 0.08
CA GLU A 178 -6.25 -10.70 -0.66
C GLU A 178 -7.51 -10.36 -1.46
N LYS A 179 -7.70 -11.05 -2.57
CA LYS A 179 -8.92 -10.92 -3.37
C LYS A 179 -10.19 -11.23 -2.56
N PRO A 180 -11.37 -10.77 -3.00
CA PRO A 180 -12.65 -11.12 -2.43
C PRO A 180 -12.89 -12.63 -2.48
#